data_cc83588c3c72a026b11ec89fbb66ab41
#
_entry.id   cc83588c3c72a026b11ec89fbb66ab41
#
_cell.length_a   1.000
_cell.length_b   1.000
_cell.length_c   1.000
_cell.angle_alpha   90.00
_cell.angle_beta   90.00
_cell.angle_gamma   90.00
#
_symmetry.space_group_name_H-M   'P 1'
#
loop_
_entity.id
_entity.type
_entity.pdbx_description
1 polymer ?
#
loop_
_entity_poly.entity_id
_entity_poly.type
_entity_poly.pdbx_seq_one_letter_code
_entity_poly.pdbx_strand_id
1 'polypeptide(L)'
;MQARAQGQARASSPARAQAQPPSLRGRALRLLGRREFSRAELESRLRPHTESPEELHALLDELAERGGLSDTRFAEALVRQRKDRYGKRAIAQRLKQAGVSAEDTAAALTGMDADTEFHTACALLQRKFRHPPTDDKEKARQVRFLQARGYTIGTTLRVLKASVTAPDC
;
A
#
# COMPACT_ATOMS: atom_id res chain seq x y z
N MET A 1 16.72 62.88 49.05
CA MET A 1 17.50 61.95 48.20
C MET A 1 16.62 60.75 47.87
N GLN A 2 16.33 60.56 46.57
CA GLN A 2 15.33 59.67 46.06
C GLN A 2 15.96 58.31 45.84
N ALA A 3 15.35 57.20 46.32
CA ALA A 3 15.69 55.83 45.95
C ALA A 3 14.57 55.30 45.08
N ARG A 4 14.88 55.05 43.80
CA ARG A 4 14.01 54.41 42.80
C ARG A 4 13.94 52.91 43.04
N ALA A 5 12.74 52.39 43.33
CA ALA A 5 12.45 50.96 43.27
C ALA A 5 12.14 50.59 41.81
N GLN A 6 13.01 49.79 41.18
CA GLN A 6 12.74 49.19 39.87
C GLN A 6 12.00 47.85 40.08
N GLY A 7 10.71 47.88 39.80
CA GLY A 7 9.91 46.65 39.73
C GLY A 7 10.22 45.89 38.45
N GLN A 8 10.86 44.73 38.56
CA GLN A 8 11.02 43.78 37.47
C GLN A 8 9.70 43.03 37.29
N ALA A 9 8.96 43.38 36.25
CA ALA A 9 7.85 42.59 35.76
C ALA A 9 8.39 41.25 35.20
N ARG A 10 8.20 40.17 35.90
CA ARG A 10 8.43 38.83 35.38
C ARG A 10 7.39 38.54 34.30
N ALA A 11 7.81 38.52 33.05
CA ALA A 11 7.03 38.06 31.94
C ALA A 11 6.70 36.56 32.14
N SER A 12 5.44 36.27 32.41
CA SER A 12 4.89 34.91 32.46
C SER A 12 4.96 34.34 31.03
N SER A 13 5.90 33.43 30.83
CA SER A 13 5.92 32.61 29.59
C SER A 13 4.58 31.92 29.45
N PRO A 14 3.93 31.95 28.24
CA PRO A 14 2.71 31.24 28.04
C PRO A 14 2.99 29.74 28.19
N ALA A 15 2.32 29.10 29.15
CA ALA A 15 2.36 27.68 29.38
C ALA A 15 2.12 26.98 28.04
N ARG A 16 3.07 26.15 27.63
CA ARG A 16 2.96 25.25 26.48
C ARG A 16 1.66 24.48 26.66
N ALA A 17 0.63 24.84 25.90
CA ALA A 17 -0.63 24.12 25.89
C ALA A 17 -0.29 22.66 25.63
N GLN A 18 -0.51 21.79 26.60
CA GLN A 18 -0.33 20.35 26.47
C GLN A 18 -1.34 19.92 25.42
N ALA A 19 -0.85 19.65 24.20
CA ALA A 19 -1.67 19.19 23.10
C ALA A 19 -2.32 17.88 23.54
N GLN A 20 -3.62 17.89 23.76
CA GLN A 20 -4.37 16.68 24.11
C GLN A 20 -4.10 15.61 23.02
N PRO A 21 -3.92 14.35 23.42
CA PRO A 21 -3.72 13.29 22.44
C PRO A 21 -4.87 13.33 21.44
N PRO A 22 -4.59 13.21 20.14
CA PRO A 22 -5.63 13.32 19.14
C PRO A 22 -6.69 12.23 19.34
N SER A 23 -7.96 12.61 19.22
CA SER A 23 -9.09 11.68 19.29
C SER A 23 -8.93 10.53 18.30
N LEU A 24 -9.63 9.40 18.54
CA LEU A 24 -9.63 8.25 17.63
C LEU A 24 -10.01 8.67 16.21
N ARG A 25 -11.06 9.49 16.06
CA ARG A 25 -11.49 10.10 14.77
C ARG A 25 -10.39 10.97 14.15
N GLY A 26 -9.74 11.82 14.93
CA GLY A 26 -8.65 12.67 14.44
C GLY A 26 -7.44 11.85 13.95
N ARG A 27 -7.19 10.67 14.56
CA ARG A 27 -6.17 9.72 14.10
C ARG A 27 -6.57 9.07 12.78
N ALA A 28 -7.82 8.61 12.67
CA ALA A 28 -8.35 8.01 11.45
C ALA A 28 -8.26 8.97 10.27
N LEU A 29 -8.76 10.19 10.41
CA LEU A 29 -8.73 11.21 9.35
C LEU A 29 -7.30 11.58 8.92
N ARG A 30 -6.35 11.64 9.85
CA ARG A 30 -4.94 11.88 9.51
C ARG A 30 -4.30 10.72 8.73
N LEU A 31 -4.70 9.49 9.00
CA LEU A 31 -4.24 8.32 8.24
C LEU A 31 -4.83 8.35 6.83
N LEU A 32 -6.14 8.50 6.72
CA LEU A 32 -6.86 8.57 5.44
C LEU A 32 -6.43 9.76 4.56
N GLY A 33 -6.03 10.88 5.16
CA GLY A 33 -5.46 12.02 4.42
C GLY A 33 -4.09 11.76 3.79
N ARG A 34 -3.42 10.65 4.12
CA ARG A 34 -2.10 10.29 3.55
C ARG A 34 -2.21 9.33 2.37
N ARG A 35 -3.12 8.36 2.47
CA ARG A 35 -3.40 7.36 1.45
C ARG A 35 -4.73 6.66 1.73
N GLU A 36 -5.22 5.90 0.76
CA GLU A 36 -6.30 4.94 1.01
C GLU A 36 -5.84 3.83 1.98
N PHE A 37 -6.75 3.40 2.83
CA PHE A 37 -6.61 2.26 3.73
C PHE A 37 -7.78 1.31 3.51
N SER A 38 -7.56 0.01 3.66
CA SER A 38 -8.68 -0.91 3.82
C SER A 38 -9.27 -0.77 5.22
N ARG A 39 -10.53 -1.22 5.39
CA ARG A 39 -11.19 -1.26 6.70
C ARG A 39 -10.35 -2.01 7.73
N ALA A 40 -9.86 -3.21 7.39
CA ALA A 40 -9.05 -4.03 8.28
C ALA A 40 -7.68 -3.39 8.59
N GLU A 41 -7.03 -2.74 7.63
CA GLU A 41 -5.77 -2.02 7.89
C GLU A 41 -6.00 -0.83 8.83
N LEU A 42 -7.06 -0.04 8.63
CA LEU A 42 -7.38 1.13 9.46
C LEU A 42 -7.77 0.68 10.88
N GLU A 43 -8.58 -0.35 11.01
CA GLU A 43 -8.94 -0.98 12.28
C GLU A 43 -7.68 -1.40 13.06
N SER A 44 -6.80 -2.17 12.43
CA SER A 44 -5.54 -2.63 13.04
C SER A 44 -4.66 -1.47 13.54
N ARG A 45 -4.67 -0.33 12.82
CA ARG A 45 -3.91 0.87 13.19
C ARG A 45 -4.53 1.66 14.32
N LEU A 46 -5.85 1.64 14.45
CA LEU A 46 -6.57 2.40 15.47
C LEU A 46 -6.78 1.61 16.77
N ARG A 47 -6.85 0.28 16.69
CA ARG A 47 -7.05 -0.61 17.84
C ARG A 47 -6.19 -0.30 19.06
N PRO A 48 -4.88 0.02 18.96
CA PRO A 48 -4.06 0.38 20.13
C PRO A 48 -4.42 1.73 20.77
N HIS A 49 -5.36 2.47 20.22
CA HIS A 49 -5.72 3.83 20.67
C HIS A 49 -7.14 3.93 21.23
N THR A 50 -7.80 2.82 21.44
CA THR A 50 -9.11 2.72 22.10
C THR A 50 -9.20 1.44 22.92
N GLU A 51 -9.93 1.50 24.01
CA GLU A 51 -10.27 0.32 24.83
C GLU A 51 -11.66 -0.25 24.44
N SER A 52 -12.47 0.50 23.66
CA SER A 52 -13.77 0.07 23.19
C SER A 52 -13.74 -0.38 21.74
N PRO A 53 -13.86 -1.69 21.48
CA PRO A 53 -14.05 -2.21 20.11
C PRO A 53 -15.32 -1.65 19.44
N GLU A 54 -16.37 -1.41 20.21
CA GLU A 54 -17.65 -0.89 19.74
C GLU A 54 -17.51 0.53 19.21
N GLU A 55 -16.80 1.41 19.92
CA GLU A 55 -16.47 2.77 19.46
C GLU A 55 -15.66 2.74 18.17
N LEU A 56 -14.68 1.83 18.09
CA LEU A 56 -13.88 1.68 16.89
C LEU A 56 -14.71 1.25 15.68
N HIS A 57 -15.56 0.23 15.84
CA HIS A 57 -16.42 -0.25 14.76
C HIS A 57 -17.43 0.81 14.31
N ALA A 58 -18.08 1.50 15.26
CA ALA A 58 -18.99 2.59 14.93
C ALA A 58 -18.32 3.73 14.14
N LEU A 59 -17.07 4.07 14.51
CA LEU A 59 -16.28 5.06 13.76
C LEU A 59 -15.97 4.59 12.35
N LEU A 60 -15.57 3.31 12.16
CA LEU A 60 -15.27 2.75 10.85
C LEU A 60 -16.52 2.70 9.97
N ASP A 61 -17.68 2.35 10.54
CA ASP A 61 -18.96 2.35 9.84
C ASP A 61 -19.34 3.76 9.38
N GLU A 62 -19.26 4.75 10.25
CA GLU A 62 -19.51 6.15 9.91
C GLU A 62 -18.58 6.64 8.78
N LEU A 63 -17.29 6.30 8.84
CA LEU A 63 -16.33 6.69 7.81
C LEU A 63 -16.65 6.03 6.46
N ALA A 64 -17.12 4.77 6.47
CA ALA A 64 -17.54 4.07 5.27
C ALA A 64 -18.82 4.67 4.67
N GLU A 65 -19.85 4.92 5.48
CA GLU A 65 -21.12 5.53 5.06
C GLU A 65 -20.92 6.92 4.44
N ARG A 66 -19.99 7.70 4.98
CA ARG A 66 -19.63 9.02 4.44
C ARG A 66 -18.65 8.96 3.27
N GLY A 67 -18.29 7.78 2.79
CA GLY A 67 -17.35 7.59 1.69
C GLY A 67 -15.90 7.93 2.03
N GLY A 68 -15.56 8.20 3.29
CA GLY A 68 -14.21 8.46 3.74
C GLY A 68 -13.33 7.21 3.79
N LEU A 69 -13.93 6.02 3.91
CA LEU A 69 -13.28 4.72 3.93
C LEU A 69 -13.90 3.83 2.84
N SER A 70 -13.08 3.19 1.98
CA SER A 70 -13.58 2.33 0.91
C SER A 70 -12.54 1.28 0.54
N ASP A 71 -12.89 0.00 0.71
CA ASP A 71 -12.05 -1.13 0.31
C ASP A 71 -11.87 -1.20 -1.21
N THR A 72 -12.87 -0.81 -1.98
CA THR A 72 -12.80 -0.72 -3.45
C THR A 72 -11.75 0.30 -3.90
N ARG A 73 -11.78 1.55 -3.38
CA ARG A 73 -10.77 2.56 -3.70
C ARG A 73 -9.38 2.16 -3.23
N PHE A 74 -9.27 1.54 -2.06
CA PHE A 74 -8.00 0.98 -1.57
C PHE A 74 -7.45 -0.07 -2.54
N ALA A 75 -8.29 -1.00 -3.01
CA ALA A 75 -7.90 -2.05 -3.95
C ALA A 75 -7.39 -1.45 -5.26
N GLU A 76 -8.13 -0.52 -5.86
CA GLU A 76 -7.71 0.20 -7.07
C GLU A 76 -6.39 0.96 -6.89
N ALA A 77 -6.23 1.66 -5.76
CA ALA A 77 -5.00 2.40 -5.45
C ALA A 77 -3.80 1.44 -5.33
N LEU A 78 -3.99 0.29 -4.67
CA LEU A 78 -2.95 -0.74 -4.54
C LEU A 78 -2.55 -1.32 -5.90
N VAL A 79 -3.53 -1.63 -6.76
CA VAL A 79 -3.27 -2.12 -8.12
C VAL A 79 -2.48 -1.08 -8.91
N ARG A 80 -2.92 0.19 -8.97
CA ARG A 80 -2.20 1.28 -9.66
C ARG A 80 -0.75 1.40 -9.18
N GLN A 81 -0.50 1.26 -7.88
CA GLN A 81 0.83 1.39 -7.29
C GLN A 81 1.74 0.21 -7.64
N ARG A 82 1.17 -0.99 -7.84
CA ARG A 82 1.95 -2.24 -7.88
C ARG A 82 1.98 -2.95 -9.23
N LYS A 83 1.05 -2.68 -10.13
CA LYS A 83 0.89 -3.39 -11.41
C LYS A 83 2.17 -3.43 -12.27
N ASP A 84 3.00 -2.38 -12.20
CA ASP A 84 4.24 -2.30 -12.99
C ASP A 84 5.42 -3.08 -12.38
N ARG A 85 5.22 -3.72 -11.21
CA ARG A 85 6.29 -4.41 -10.48
C ARG A 85 5.92 -5.82 -10.01
N TYR A 86 4.63 -6.12 -9.96
CA TYR A 86 4.11 -7.36 -9.41
C TYR A 86 3.02 -7.94 -10.31
N GLY A 87 3.00 -9.26 -10.42
CA GLY A 87 1.94 -10.00 -11.10
C GLY A 87 0.64 -10.03 -10.29
N LYS A 88 -0.43 -10.36 -10.97
CA LYS A 88 -1.80 -10.43 -10.46
C LYS A 88 -1.92 -11.23 -9.15
N ARG A 89 -1.22 -12.37 -9.06
CA ARG A 89 -1.24 -13.24 -7.85
C ARG A 89 -0.71 -12.55 -6.60
N ALA A 90 0.42 -11.81 -6.72
CA ALA A 90 1.00 -11.12 -5.56
C ALA A 90 0.12 -9.95 -5.12
N ILE A 91 -0.50 -9.23 -6.05
CA ILE A 91 -1.42 -8.14 -5.74
C ILE A 91 -2.69 -8.69 -5.10
N ALA A 92 -3.29 -9.75 -5.66
CA ALA A 92 -4.46 -10.42 -5.07
C ALA A 92 -4.18 -10.92 -3.65
N GLN A 93 -3.01 -11.54 -3.43
CA GLN A 93 -2.61 -11.99 -2.09
C GLN A 93 -2.47 -10.81 -1.11
N ARG A 94 -1.94 -9.68 -1.57
CA ARG A 94 -1.82 -8.48 -0.72
C ARG A 94 -3.19 -7.87 -0.38
N LEU A 95 -4.13 -7.84 -1.33
CA LEU A 95 -5.51 -7.40 -1.10
C LEU A 95 -6.22 -8.30 -0.09
N LYS A 96 -6.07 -9.63 -0.26
CA LYS A 96 -6.61 -10.61 0.70
C LYS A 96 -6.05 -10.41 2.11
N GLN A 97 -4.73 -10.18 2.24
CA GLN A 97 -4.10 -9.88 3.54
C GLN A 97 -4.58 -8.56 4.15
N ALA A 98 -5.01 -7.62 3.32
CA ALA A 98 -5.60 -6.36 3.75
C ALA A 98 -7.10 -6.47 4.07
N GLY A 99 -7.70 -7.67 4.01
CA GLY A 99 -9.10 -7.91 4.33
C GLY A 99 -10.09 -7.48 3.25
N VAL A 100 -9.61 -7.17 2.04
CA VAL A 100 -10.48 -6.81 0.90
C VAL A 100 -11.26 -8.05 0.43
N SER A 101 -12.54 -7.86 0.08
CA SER A 101 -13.41 -8.91 -0.41
C SER A 101 -12.88 -9.57 -1.70
N ALA A 102 -13.32 -10.79 -1.99
CA ALA A 102 -12.99 -11.46 -3.24
C ALA A 102 -13.56 -10.72 -4.45
N GLU A 103 -14.74 -10.13 -4.29
CA GLU A 103 -15.44 -9.36 -5.32
C GLU A 103 -14.67 -8.07 -5.66
N ASP A 104 -14.34 -7.23 -4.66
CA ASP A 104 -13.55 -6.01 -4.87
C ASP A 104 -12.16 -6.33 -5.42
N THR A 105 -11.54 -7.42 -4.95
CA THR A 105 -10.26 -7.90 -5.48
C THR A 105 -10.37 -8.26 -6.97
N ALA A 106 -11.40 -9.01 -7.36
CA ALA A 106 -11.60 -9.39 -8.76
C ALA A 106 -11.88 -8.16 -9.64
N ALA A 107 -12.73 -7.24 -9.18
CA ALA A 107 -13.05 -6.00 -9.86
C ALA A 107 -11.79 -5.14 -10.08
N ALA A 108 -10.99 -4.92 -9.04
CA ALA A 108 -9.78 -4.12 -9.12
C ALA A 108 -8.72 -4.72 -10.07
N LEU A 109 -8.68 -6.04 -10.22
CA LEU A 109 -7.72 -6.76 -11.05
C LEU A 109 -8.19 -7.00 -12.49
N THR A 110 -9.39 -6.52 -12.89
CA THR A 110 -9.96 -6.77 -14.23
C THR A 110 -9.05 -6.27 -15.36
N GLY A 111 -8.36 -5.12 -15.18
CA GLY A 111 -7.43 -4.56 -16.17
C GLY A 111 -6.05 -5.24 -16.23
N MET A 112 -5.80 -6.26 -15.41
CA MET A 112 -4.56 -7.04 -15.43
C MET A 112 -4.79 -8.37 -16.17
N ASP A 113 -4.93 -8.31 -17.48
CA ASP A 113 -5.05 -9.48 -18.34
C ASP A 113 -3.69 -10.17 -18.58
N ALA A 114 -3.72 -11.30 -19.29
CA ALA A 114 -2.52 -12.11 -19.54
C ALA A 114 -1.48 -11.39 -20.42
N ASP A 115 -1.92 -10.51 -21.31
CA ASP A 115 -1.01 -9.79 -22.20
C ASP A 115 -0.37 -8.60 -21.49
N THR A 116 -1.13 -7.86 -20.69
CA THR A 116 -0.60 -6.82 -19.79
C THR A 116 0.45 -7.41 -18.83
N GLU A 117 0.14 -8.56 -18.20
CA GLU A 117 1.11 -9.25 -17.33
C GLU A 117 2.37 -9.69 -18.09
N PHE A 118 2.21 -10.19 -19.32
CA PHE A 118 3.33 -10.61 -20.15
C PHE A 118 4.27 -9.42 -20.46
N HIS A 119 3.74 -8.32 -20.96
CA HIS A 119 4.56 -7.13 -21.30
C HIS A 119 5.23 -6.53 -20.06
N THR A 120 4.53 -6.48 -18.93
CA THR A 120 5.12 -5.99 -17.68
C THR A 120 6.25 -6.91 -17.20
N ALA A 121 6.06 -8.23 -17.28
CA ALA A 121 7.09 -9.20 -16.89
C ALA A 121 8.32 -9.14 -17.81
N CYS A 122 8.15 -8.96 -19.12
CA CYS A 122 9.24 -8.71 -20.07
C CYS A 122 10.05 -7.47 -19.67
N ALA A 123 9.40 -6.34 -19.49
CA ALA A 123 10.07 -5.10 -19.10
C ALA A 123 10.83 -5.21 -17.77
N LEU A 124 10.26 -5.96 -16.79
CA LEU A 124 10.93 -6.24 -15.52
C LEU A 124 12.17 -7.11 -15.70
N LEU A 125 12.07 -8.14 -16.56
CA LEU A 125 13.17 -9.05 -16.82
C LEU A 125 14.33 -8.33 -17.49
N GLN A 126 14.07 -7.57 -18.58
CA GLN A 126 15.05 -6.76 -19.30
C GLN A 126 15.75 -5.76 -18.38
N ARG A 127 14.99 -5.08 -17.52
CA ARG A 127 15.54 -4.12 -16.58
C ARG A 127 16.45 -4.75 -15.51
N LYS A 128 16.21 -6.03 -15.15
CA LYS A 128 16.99 -6.74 -14.12
C LYS A 128 18.13 -7.56 -14.72
N PHE A 129 17.92 -8.16 -15.88
CA PHE A 129 18.88 -9.06 -16.55
C PHE A 129 19.15 -8.52 -17.95
N ARG A 130 20.42 -8.22 -18.23
CA ARG A 130 20.83 -7.61 -19.50
C ARG A 130 20.79 -8.56 -20.70
N HIS A 131 20.77 -9.86 -20.43
CA HIS A 131 20.87 -10.91 -21.43
C HIS A 131 19.85 -12.02 -21.17
N PRO A 132 19.37 -12.71 -22.22
CA PRO A 132 18.64 -13.97 -22.07
C PRO A 132 19.48 -14.99 -21.26
N PRO A 133 18.86 -15.98 -20.62
CA PRO A 133 19.58 -16.99 -19.86
C PRO A 133 20.41 -17.85 -20.81
N THR A 134 21.70 -18.04 -20.50
CA THR A 134 22.65 -18.82 -21.28
C THR A 134 22.74 -20.27 -20.79
N ASP A 135 22.33 -20.55 -19.57
CA ASP A 135 22.35 -21.87 -18.95
C ASP A 135 21.11 -22.10 -18.05
N ASP A 136 20.94 -23.33 -17.56
CA ASP A 136 19.80 -23.71 -16.70
C ASP A 136 19.82 -22.99 -15.35
N LYS A 137 20.99 -22.62 -14.83
CA LYS A 137 21.14 -21.90 -13.56
C LYS A 137 20.64 -20.45 -13.70
N GLU A 138 21.00 -19.78 -14.77
CA GLU A 138 20.48 -18.44 -15.09
C GLU A 138 18.99 -18.47 -15.37
N LYS A 139 18.51 -19.46 -16.14
CA LYS A 139 17.10 -19.68 -16.38
C LYS A 139 16.31 -19.86 -15.08
N ALA A 140 16.79 -20.73 -14.18
CA ALA A 140 16.17 -20.93 -12.88
C ALA A 140 16.17 -19.65 -12.02
N ARG A 141 17.22 -18.82 -12.11
CA ARG A 141 17.32 -17.53 -11.42
C ARG A 141 16.27 -16.53 -11.94
N GLN A 142 16.08 -16.44 -13.26
CA GLN A 142 15.08 -15.58 -13.87
C GLN A 142 13.66 -16.05 -13.58
N VAL A 143 13.42 -17.36 -13.59
CA VAL A 143 12.15 -17.97 -13.16
C VAL A 143 11.80 -17.56 -11.73
N ARG A 144 12.72 -17.80 -10.78
CA ARG A 144 12.50 -17.42 -9.37
C ARG A 144 12.24 -15.93 -9.18
N PHE A 145 12.91 -15.07 -9.96
CA PHE A 145 12.71 -13.63 -9.89
C PHE A 145 11.29 -13.21 -10.23
N LEU A 146 10.70 -13.76 -11.29
CA LEU A 146 9.32 -13.46 -11.70
C LEU A 146 8.29 -14.12 -10.77
N GLN A 147 8.51 -15.38 -10.39
CA GLN A 147 7.62 -16.08 -9.46
C GLN A 147 7.54 -15.42 -8.09
N ALA A 148 8.67 -14.92 -7.55
CA ALA A 148 8.69 -14.16 -6.30
C ALA A 148 7.89 -12.85 -6.37
N ARG A 149 7.61 -12.36 -7.58
CA ARG A 149 6.75 -11.19 -7.84
C ARG A 149 5.30 -11.55 -8.15
N GLY A 150 4.96 -12.84 -8.10
CA GLY A 150 3.59 -13.32 -8.28
C GLY A 150 3.16 -13.53 -9.73
N TYR A 151 4.11 -13.58 -10.66
CA TYR A 151 3.81 -14.04 -12.02
C TYR A 151 3.61 -15.55 -12.04
N THR A 152 2.67 -16.06 -12.86
CA THR A 152 2.43 -17.49 -12.97
C THR A 152 3.59 -18.19 -13.68
N ILE A 153 3.73 -19.50 -13.49
CA ILE A 153 4.76 -20.27 -14.22
C ILE A 153 4.53 -20.19 -15.73
N GLY A 154 3.27 -20.21 -16.19
CA GLY A 154 2.92 -20.05 -17.60
C GLY A 154 3.38 -18.71 -18.18
N THR A 155 3.05 -17.60 -17.53
CA THR A 155 3.53 -16.26 -17.92
C THR A 155 5.06 -16.20 -17.91
N THR A 156 5.69 -16.74 -16.86
CA THR A 156 7.15 -16.76 -16.72
C THR A 156 7.84 -17.50 -17.85
N LEU A 157 7.38 -18.70 -18.20
CA LEU A 157 7.95 -19.48 -19.30
C LEU A 157 7.71 -18.82 -20.68
N ARG A 158 6.53 -18.23 -20.90
CA ARG A 158 6.23 -17.46 -22.11
C ARG A 158 7.21 -16.29 -22.28
N VAL A 159 7.47 -15.52 -21.21
CA VAL A 159 8.42 -14.40 -21.18
C VAL A 159 9.84 -14.87 -21.48
N LEU A 160 10.31 -15.94 -20.82
CA LEU A 160 11.66 -16.47 -21.06
C LEU A 160 11.83 -16.99 -22.49
N LYS A 161 10.82 -17.63 -23.04
CA LYS A 161 10.86 -18.05 -24.46
C LYS A 161 10.95 -16.84 -25.39
N ALA A 162 10.15 -15.80 -25.14
CA ALA A 162 10.17 -14.59 -25.95
C ALA A 162 11.52 -13.85 -25.83
N SER A 163 12.13 -13.77 -24.66
CA SER A 163 13.43 -13.10 -24.47
C SER A 163 14.59 -13.75 -25.24
N VAL A 164 14.46 -15.04 -25.57
CA VAL A 164 15.45 -15.77 -26.39
C VAL A 164 15.21 -15.53 -27.89
N THR A 165 13.95 -15.42 -28.32
CA THR A 165 13.56 -15.31 -29.74
C THR A 165 13.45 -13.87 -30.22
N ALA A 166 13.13 -12.94 -29.34
CA ALA A 166 13.02 -11.50 -29.61
C ALA A 166 13.56 -10.73 -28.40
N PRO A 167 14.81 -10.26 -28.42
CA PRO A 167 15.44 -9.59 -27.28
C PRO A 167 14.75 -8.27 -26.88
N ASP A 168 13.85 -7.75 -27.72
CA ASP A 168 13.05 -6.53 -27.50
C ASP A 168 11.60 -6.82 -27.06
N CYS A 169 11.34 -7.96 -26.46
CA CYS A 169 9.96 -8.35 -26.05
C CYS A 169 9.38 -7.45 -24.95
#